data_60a9ee8ee1cf65e600d30cd977f4c91d
#
_entry.id   60a9ee8ee1cf65e600d30cd977f4c91d
#
_cell.length_a   1.000
_cell.length_b   1.000
_cell.length_c   1.000
_cell.angle_alpha   90.00
_cell.angle_beta   90.00
_cell.angle_gamma   90.00
#
_symmetry.space_group_name_H-M   'P 1'
#
loop_
_entity.id
_entity.type
_entity.pdbx_description
1 polymer ?
#
loop_
_entity_poly.entity_id
_entity_poly.type
_entity_poly.pdbx_seq_one_letter_code
_entity_poly.pdbx_strand_id
1 'polypeptide(L)'
;MADGPRLKIDGGIPNQLARAAQAAGALEEHGYDGGWTPETSHDPFLPLLLAAEHTSRIEVGTNIAVAFARNPMIVANVGWDLQAYSKGRFILGLGTQIQPHIEKRFSMPWSHPARRMREFVSALHAIWAAWQDGTKLRFEGDFYTHKIMTPMFTPEPLSCSLPKV
;
A
#
# COMPACT_ATOMS: atom_id res chain seq x y z
N MET A 1 -16.23 32.77 -5.39
CA MET A 1 -17.08 31.71 -4.78
C MET A 1 -16.15 30.61 -4.37
N ALA A 2 -16.04 30.30 -3.07
CA ALA A 2 -15.20 29.22 -2.60
C ALA A 2 -15.84 27.91 -3.06
N ASP A 3 -15.12 27.15 -3.89
CA ASP A 3 -15.51 25.78 -4.25
C ASP A 3 -15.60 24.97 -2.93
N GLY A 4 -16.80 24.53 -2.59
CA GLY A 4 -17.00 23.58 -1.49
C GLY A 4 -16.25 22.25 -1.79
N PRO A 5 -16.08 21.35 -0.81
CA PRO A 5 -15.38 20.10 -1.02
C PRO A 5 -16.05 19.30 -2.14
N ARG A 6 -15.35 19.16 -3.27
CA ARG A 6 -15.80 18.35 -4.41
C ARG A 6 -15.83 16.87 -3.98
N LEU A 7 -16.90 16.16 -4.30
CA LEU A 7 -16.95 14.71 -4.17
C LEU A 7 -15.89 14.06 -5.06
N LYS A 8 -15.02 13.24 -4.48
CA LYS A 8 -14.08 12.42 -5.24
C LYS A 8 -14.77 11.20 -5.84
N ILE A 9 -14.41 10.85 -7.07
CA ILE A 9 -14.94 9.70 -7.79
C ILE A 9 -13.77 8.77 -8.12
N ASP A 10 -13.86 7.53 -7.69
CA ASP A 10 -12.83 6.53 -7.87
C ASP A 10 -13.33 5.35 -8.72
N GLY A 11 -12.40 4.68 -9.40
CA GLY A 11 -12.68 3.54 -10.26
C GLY A 11 -11.84 2.31 -9.94
N GLY A 12 -12.21 1.17 -10.51
CA GLY A 12 -11.47 -0.08 -10.40
C GLY A 12 -10.40 -0.23 -11.48
N ILE A 13 -9.19 -0.61 -11.07
CA ILE A 13 -8.12 -1.05 -11.98
C ILE A 13 -8.07 -2.58 -11.95
N PRO A 14 -8.17 -3.26 -13.12
CA PRO A 14 -8.04 -4.71 -13.18
C PRO A 14 -6.69 -5.19 -12.63
N ASN A 15 -6.70 -6.31 -11.90
CA ASN A 15 -5.47 -6.90 -11.40
C ASN A 15 -4.68 -7.71 -12.46
N GLN A 16 -5.21 -7.86 -13.68
CA GLN A 16 -4.48 -8.40 -14.81
C GLN A 16 -3.54 -7.34 -15.39
N LEU A 17 -2.23 -7.61 -15.42
CA LEU A 17 -1.19 -6.66 -15.84
C LEU A 17 -1.43 -6.13 -17.26
N ALA A 18 -1.83 -7.00 -18.19
CA ALA A 18 -2.07 -6.61 -19.58
C ALA A 18 -3.15 -5.53 -19.78
N ARG A 19 -4.02 -5.31 -18.78
CA ARG A 19 -5.13 -4.37 -18.83
C ARG A 19 -4.97 -3.16 -17.90
N ALA A 20 -4.06 -3.25 -16.94
CA ALA A 20 -3.93 -2.27 -15.86
C ALA A 20 -3.58 -0.87 -16.37
N ALA A 21 -2.59 -0.75 -17.23
CA ALA A 21 -2.15 0.52 -17.79
C ALA A 21 -3.26 1.25 -18.57
N GLN A 22 -3.91 0.53 -19.49
CA GLN A 22 -5.01 1.10 -20.29
C GLN A 22 -6.19 1.53 -19.42
N ALA A 23 -6.56 0.70 -18.43
CA ALA A 23 -7.68 1.00 -17.54
C ALA A 23 -7.38 2.23 -16.67
N ALA A 24 -6.16 2.34 -16.12
CA ALA A 24 -5.75 3.49 -15.33
C ALA A 24 -5.74 4.79 -16.15
N GLY A 25 -5.19 4.76 -17.37
CA GLY A 25 -5.22 5.90 -18.29
C GLY A 25 -6.65 6.35 -18.61
N ALA A 26 -7.55 5.39 -18.89
CA ALA A 26 -8.95 5.69 -19.15
C ALA A 26 -9.65 6.33 -17.93
N LEU A 27 -9.38 5.88 -16.70
CA LEU A 27 -9.89 6.55 -15.50
C LEU A 27 -9.43 8.01 -15.43
N GLU A 28 -8.14 8.26 -15.66
CA GLU A 28 -7.60 9.62 -15.65
C GLU A 28 -8.20 10.50 -16.74
N GLU A 29 -8.36 10.00 -17.96
CA GLU A 29 -8.99 10.70 -19.09
C GLU A 29 -10.46 11.06 -18.82
N HIS A 30 -11.19 10.17 -18.15
CA HIS A 30 -12.61 10.41 -17.79
C HIS A 30 -12.78 11.25 -16.51
N GLY A 31 -11.70 11.75 -15.93
CA GLY A 31 -11.76 12.70 -14.82
C GLY A 31 -11.97 12.06 -13.44
N TYR A 32 -11.69 10.77 -13.28
CA TYR A 32 -11.66 10.12 -11.98
C TYR A 32 -10.53 10.68 -11.10
N ASP A 33 -10.70 10.57 -9.78
CA ASP A 33 -9.76 11.05 -8.78
C ASP A 33 -8.81 9.95 -8.29
N GLY A 34 -9.24 8.68 -8.34
CA GLY A 34 -8.45 7.54 -7.92
C GLY A 34 -8.76 6.25 -8.68
N GLY A 35 -7.81 5.33 -8.66
CA GLY A 35 -7.93 3.99 -9.21
C GLY A 35 -7.41 2.93 -8.24
N TRP A 36 -8.20 1.85 -8.03
CA TRP A 36 -7.98 0.88 -6.97
C TRP A 36 -7.91 -0.55 -7.49
N THR A 37 -6.94 -1.32 -6.99
CA THR A 37 -6.77 -2.73 -7.32
C THR A 37 -7.24 -3.65 -6.19
N PRO A 38 -8.04 -4.70 -6.46
CA PRO A 38 -8.36 -5.72 -5.48
C PRO A 38 -7.29 -6.82 -5.43
N GLU A 39 -7.10 -7.46 -4.29
CA GLU A 39 -6.34 -8.71 -4.19
C GLU A 39 -7.29 -9.91 -4.30
N THR A 40 -7.29 -10.57 -5.45
CA THR A 40 -8.11 -11.76 -5.72
C THR A 40 -7.25 -12.91 -6.21
N SER A 41 -7.16 -13.13 -7.52
CA SER A 41 -6.34 -14.17 -8.15
C SER A 41 -4.92 -13.71 -8.47
N HIS A 42 -4.64 -12.41 -8.40
CA HIS A 42 -3.35 -11.80 -8.68
C HIS A 42 -2.91 -10.88 -7.53
N ASP A 43 -1.61 -10.55 -7.51
CA ASP A 43 -1.05 -9.58 -6.60
C ASP A 43 -1.61 -8.17 -6.88
N PRO A 44 -2.01 -7.39 -5.85
CA PRO A 44 -2.63 -6.08 -6.05
C PRO A 44 -1.62 -4.96 -6.35
N PHE A 45 -0.33 -5.13 -6.05
CA PHE A 45 0.67 -4.06 -6.17
C PHE A 45 1.25 -3.92 -7.57
N LEU A 46 1.48 -5.03 -8.27
CA LEU A 46 2.08 -5.00 -9.61
C LEU A 46 1.27 -4.18 -10.63
N PRO A 47 -0.08 -4.28 -10.69
CA PRO A 47 -0.87 -3.43 -11.56
C PRO A 47 -0.76 -1.95 -11.22
N LEU A 48 -0.52 -1.59 -9.95
CA LEU A 48 -0.39 -0.20 -9.52
C LEU A 48 0.90 0.45 -10.01
N LEU A 49 1.98 -0.31 -10.18
CA LEU A 49 3.19 0.20 -10.81
C LEU A 49 2.90 0.66 -12.24
N LEU A 50 2.19 -0.17 -13.02
CA LEU A 50 1.77 0.17 -14.39
C LEU A 50 0.79 1.35 -14.41
N ALA A 51 -0.13 1.40 -13.45
CA ALA A 51 -1.04 2.52 -13.31
C ALA A 51 -0.30 3.83 -13.00
N ALA A 52 0.66 3.81 -12.08
CA ALA A 52 1.46 4.96 -11.71
C ALA A 52 2.30 5.49 -12.88
N GLU A 53 2.82 4.59 -13.73
CA GLU A 53 3.61 4.95 -14.92
C GLU A 53 2.76 5.62 -16.00
N HIS A 54 1.51 5.18 -16.18
CA HIS A 54 0.63 5.63 -17.26
C HIS A 54 -0.38 6.71 -16.83
N THR A 55 -0.25 7.24 -15.62
CA THR A 55 -1.06 8.33 -15.08
C THR A 55 -0.19 9.38 -14.40
N SER A 56 -0.70 10.59 -14.29
CA SER A 56 0.03 11.72 -13.71
C SER A 56 -0.71 12.38 -12.54
N ARG A 57 -2.00 12.18 -12.42
CA ARG A 57 -2.90 12.92 -11.52
C ARG A 57 -3.64 12.05 -10.52
N ILE A 58 -4.23 10.94 -10.96
CA ILE A 58 -5.08 10.12 -10.09
C ILE A 58 -4.29 9.47 -8.95
N GLU A 59 -4.91 9.37 -7.77
CA GLU A 59 -4.42 8.53 -6.69
C GLU A 59 -4.52 7.05 -7.11
N VAL A 60 -3.54 6.25 -6.77
CA VAL A 60 -3.50 4.81 -7.07
C VAL A 60 -3.35 4.02 -5.78
N GLY A 61 -4.12 2.96 -5.60
CA GLY A 61 -4.07 2.26 -4.33
C GLY A 61 -4.66 0.86 -4.36
N THR A 62 -4.48 0.15 -3.25
CA THR A 62 -5.06 -1.18 -3.05
C THR A 62 -6.42 -1.09 -2.37
N ASN A 63 -7.39 -1.87 -2.82
CA ASN A 63 -8.70 -2.00 -2.18
C ASN A 63 -9.16 -3.47 -2.22
N ILE A 64 -8.58 -4.25 -1.40
CA ILE A 64 -7.52 -4.10 -0.39
C ILE A 64 -6.35 -5.04 -0.70
N ALA A 65 -5.17 -4.80 -0.13
CA ALA A 65 -4.11 -5.80 -0.01
C ALA A 65 -4.28 -6.60 1.29
N VAL A 66 -4.07 -7.91 1.23
CA VAL A 66 -4.25 -8.81 2.37
C VAL A 66 -3.05 -8.72 3.31
N ALA A 67 -3.21 -8.01 4.44
CA ALA A 67 -2.13 -7.76 5.39
C ALA A 67 -1.60 -9.05 6.03
N PHE A 68 -2.49 -9.95 6.47
CA PHE A 68 -2.08 -11.13 7.26
C PHE A 68 -1.43 -12.24 6.44
N ALA A 69 -1.46 -12.14 5.12
CA ALA A 69 -0.66 -12.97 4.23
C ALA A 69 0.79 -12.44 4.07
N ARG A 70 1.10 -11.28 4.64
CA ARG A 70 2.36 -10.54 4.44
C ARG A 70 3.00 -10.14 5.77
N ASN A 71 4.22 -9.67 5.69
CA ASN A 71 4.98 -9.09 6.79
C ASN A 71 5.00 -7.55 6.65
N PRO A 72 4.93 -6.76 7.74
CA PRO A 72 4.98 -5.30 7.66
C PRO A 72 6.19 -4.76 6.91
N MET A 73 7.38 -5.34 7.08
CA MET A 73 8.60 -4.90 6.38
C MET A 73 8.47 -5.05 4.86
N ILE A 74 7.93 -6.17 4.38
CA ILE A 74 7.73 -6.41 2.94
C ILE A 74 6.71 -5.42 2.36
N VAL A 75 5.62 -5.16 3.10
CA VAL A 75 4.62 -4.17 2.67
C VAL A 75 5.18 -2.76 2.73
N ALA A 76 6.03 -2.45 3.71
CA ALA A 76 6.71 -1.16 3.81
C ALA A 76 7.59 -0.90 2.59
N ASN A 77 8.38 -1.88 2.14
CA ASN A 77 9.22 -1.76 0.93
C ASN A 77 8.37 -1.44 -0.30
N VAL A 78 7.36 -2.26 -0.58
CA VAL A 78 6.49 -2.07 -1.74
C VAL A 78 5.76 -0.72 -1.69
N GLY A 79 5.25 -0.34 -0.50
CA GLY A 79 4.57 0.93 -0.30
C GLY A 79 5.51 2.13 -0.51
N TRP A 80 6.76 2.02 -0.08
CA TRP A 80 7.78 3.05 -0.29
C TRP A 80 8.11 3.25 -1.75
N ASP A 81 8.38 2.15 -2.46
CA ASP A 81 8.71 2.20 -3.88
C ASP A 81 7.55 2.75 -4.72
N LEU A 82 6.33 2.30 -4.46
CA LEU A 82 5.14 2.82 -5.15
C LEU A 82 4.88 4.30 -4.83
N GLN A 83 5.10 4.73 -3.59
CA GLN A 83 4.95 6.14 -3.20
C GLN A 83 5.97 7.02 -3.92
N ALA A 84 7.24 6.60 -3.94
CA ALA A 84 8.29 7.30 -4.66
C ALA A 84 7.98 7.38 -6.17
N TYR A 85 7.67 6.24 -6.77
CA TYR A 85 7.43 6.12 -8.21
C TYR A 85 6.18 6.88 -8.66
N SER A 86 5.10 6.82 -7.90
CA SER A 86 3.87 7.58 -8.16
C SER A 86 3.97 9.06 -7.80
N LYS A 87 5.11 9.53 -7.28
CA LYS A 87 5.31 10.91 -6.82
C LYS A 87 4.29 11.35 -5.77
N GLY A 88 4.04 10.49 -4.79
CA GLY A 88 3.17 10.80 -3.65
C GLY A 88 1.69 10.46 -3.85
N ARG A 89 1.32 9.74 -4.92
CA ARG A 89 -0.09 9.41 -5.24
C ARG A 89 -0.54 8.03 -4.74
N PHE A 90 0.35 7.25 -4.11
CA PHE A 90 0.02 5.91 -3.64
C PHE A 90 -0.73 5.92 -2.30
N ILE A 91 -1.77 5.08 -2.20
CA ILE A 91 -2.54 4.83 -0.97
C ILE A 91 -2.58 3.32 -0.71
N LEU A 92 -2.20 2.93 0.50
CA LEU A 92 -2.18 1.53 0.94
C LEU A 92 -3.49 1.16 1.65
N GLY A 93 -4.42 0.56 0.93
CA GLY A 93 -5.61 -0.04 1.55
C GLY A 93 -5.32 -1.46 2.02
N LEU A 94 -5.52 -1.73 3.31
CA LEU A 94 -5.24 -3.01 3.94
C LEU A 94 -6.51 -3.69 4.46
N GLY A 95 -6.54 -5.02 4.37
CA GLY A 95 -7.56 -5.85 5.00
C GLY A 95 -6.98 -7.11 5.63
N THR A 96 -7.68 -7.65 6.64
CA THR A 96 -7.26 -8.86 7.35
C THR A 96 -7.47 -10.13 6.53
N GLN A 97 -8.40 -10.10 5.58
CA GLN A 97 -9.04 -11.27 4.96
C GLN A 97 -9.79 -12.09 6.04
N ILE A 98 -10.36 -13.22 5.69
CA ILE A 98 -11.05 -14.14 6.62
C ILE A 98 -10.13 -15.29 7.03
N GLN A 99 -10.36 -15.86 8.22
CA GLN A 99 -9.55 -16.93 8.78
C GLN A 99 -9.29 -18.11 7.82
N PRO A 100 -10.30 -18.69 7.12
CA PRO A 100 -10.05 -19.82 6.22
C PRO A 100 -9.07 -19.51 5.08
N HIS A 101 -9.10 -18.28 4.56
CA HIS A 101 -8.16 -17.87 3.50
C HIS A 101 -6.75 -17.69 4.06
N ILE A 102 -6.60 -17.08 5.24
CA ILE A 102 -5.29 -16.87 5.85
C ILE A 102 -4.65 -18.23 6.20
N GLU A 103 -5.40 -19.13 6.84
CA GLU A 103 -4.84 -20.41 7.29
C GLU A 103 -4.67 -21.42 6.14
N LYS A 104 -5.68 -21.57 5.28
CA LYS A 104 -5.71 -22.66 4.28
C LYS A 104 -5.16 -22.29 2.92
N ARG A 105 -5.23 -21.01 2.52
CA ARG A 105 -4.71 -20.54 1.25
C ARG A 105 -3.31 -19.94 1.39
N PHE A 106 -3.10 -19.10 2.43
CA PHE A 106 -1.81 -18.44 2.65
C PHE A 106 -0.89 -19.16 3.63
N SER A 107 -1.40 -20.19 4.34
CA SER A 107 -0.62 -20.96 5.33
C SER A 107 -0.02 -20.08 6.44
N MET A 108 -0.78 -19.06 6.87
CA MET A 108 -0.37 -18.10 7.89
C MET A 108 -1.29 -18.19 9.11
N PRO A 109 -0.79 -17.89 10.32
CA PRO A 109 -1.61 -17.93 11.53
C PRO A 109 -2.69 -16.85 11.52
N TRP A 110 -3.88 -17.18 12.00
CA TRP A 110 -4.97 -16.25 12.23
C TRP A 110 -5.14 -15.99 13.74
N SER A 111 -5.09 -14.75 14.15
CA SER A 111 -5.39 -14.36 15.53
C SER A 111 -5.71 -12.88 15.66
N HIS A 112 -6.56 -12.51 16.63
CA HIS A 112 -6.80 -11.15 17.13
C HIS A 112 -6.86 -10.08 16.02
N PRO A 113 -7.75 -10.17 15.01
CA PRO A 113 -7.62 -9.40 13.77
C PRO A 113 -7.53 -7.88 13.98
N ALA A 114 -8.33 -7.30 14.87
CA ALA A 114 -8.31 -5.85 15.10
C ALA A 114 -7.00 -5.39 15.79
N ARG A 115 -6.54 -6.12 16.82
CA ARG A 115 -5.29 -5.79 17.52
C ARG A 115 -4.08 -5.95 16.62
N ARG A 116 -4.03 -7.09 15.90
CA ARG A 116 -2.94 -7.40 14.98
C ARG A 116 -2.89 -6.41 13.79
N MET A 117 -4.05 -5.98 13.25
CA MET A 117 -4.08 -4.97 12.19
C MET A 117 -3.58 -3.62 12.69
N ARG A 118 -4.01 -3.18 13.87
CA ARG A 118 -3.49 -1.94 14.49
C ARG A 118 -1.98 -1.98 14.60
N GLU A 119 -1.44 -3.09 15.09
CA GLU A 119 -0.01 -3.27 15.27
C GLU A 119 0.73 -3.34 13.93
N PHE A 120 0.14 -3.99 12.91
CA PHE A 120 0.66 -4.02 11.55
C PHE A 120 0.84 -2.60 10.99
N VAL A 121 -0.20 -1.77 11.10
CA VAL A 121 -0.16 -0.37 10.63
C VAL A 121 0.84 0.46 11.44
N SER A 122 0.89 0.26 12.77
CA SER A 122 1.88 0.94 13.61
C SER A 122 3.31 0.56 13.26
N ALA A 123 3.55 -0.71 12.91
CA ALA A 123 4.86 -1.17 12.44
C ALA A 123 5.24 -0.53 11.10
N LEU A 124 4.30 -0.41 10.15
CA LEU A 124 4.54 0.30 8.89
C LEU A 124 4.98 1.75 9.14
N HIS A 125 4.24 2.48 9.98
CA HIS A 125 4.58 3.87 10.28
C HIS A 125 5.95 3.99 10.95
N ALA A 126 6.31 3.08 11.87
CA ALA A 126 7.62 3.08 12.52
C ALA A 126 8.75 2.80 11.52
N ILE A 127 8.55 1.88 10.57
CA ILE A 127 9.52 1.57 9.53
C ILE A 127 9.71 2.78 8.61
N TRP A 128 8.64 3.37 8.10
CA TRP A 128 8.70 4.53 7.20
C TRP A 128 9.30 5.76 7.88
N ALA A 129 8.96 6.02 9.15
CA ALA A 129 9.57 7.10 9.91
C ALA A 129 11.09 6.90 10.07
N ALA A 130 11.52 5.66 10.37
CA ALA A 130 12.94 5.35 10.48
C ALA A 130 13.69 5.59 9.17
N TRP A 131 13.09 5.26 8.02
CA TRP A 131 13.67 5.50 6.71
C TRP A 131 13.68 7.00 6.35
N GLN A 132 12.57 7.69 6.60
CA GLN A 132 12.45 9.11 6.26
C GLN A 132 13.40 9.98 7.06
N ASP A 133 13.52 9.70 8.36
CA ASP A 133 14.27 10.53 9.31
C ASP A 133 15.71 10.03 9.53
N GLY A 134 16.11 8.90 8.93
CA GLY A 134 17.42 8.28 9.14
C GLY A 134 17.64 7.80 10.57
N THR A 135 16.57 7.50 11.31
CA THR A 135 16.62 7.11 12.72
C THR A 135 16.72 5.60 12.90
N LYS A 136 17.13 5.16 14.08
CA LYS A 136 17.23 3.73 14.41
C LYS A 136 15.82 3.12 14.48
N LEU A 137 15.54 2.09 13.67
CA LEU A 137 14.30 1.33 13.76
C LEU A 137 14.23 0.59 15.10
N ARG A 138 13.15 0.86 15.84
CA ARG A 138 12.81 0.16 17.08
C ARG A 138 11.29 0.08 17.22
N PHE A 139 10.77 -1.11 16.92
CA PHE A 139 9.35 -1.42 17.07
C PHE A 139 9.20 -2.75 17.79
N GLU A 140 8.49 -2.79 18.89
CA GLU A 140 8.24 -3.98 19.70
C GLU A 140 6.75 -4.06 20.01
N GLY A 141 6.09 -5.09 19.49
CA GLY A 141 4.68 -5.36 19.72
C GLY A 141 4.42 -6.82 20.08
N ASP A 142 3.16 -7.16 20.25
CA ASP A 142 2.73 -8.53 20.57
C ASP A 142 2.84 -9.49 19.37
N PHE A 143 2.69 -8.95 18.15
CA PHE A 143 2.66 -9.72 16.89
C PHE A 143 3.86 -9.46 15.99
N TYR A 144 4.46 -8.28 16.06
CA TYR A 144 5.56 -7.87 15.19
C TYR A 144 6.67 -7.20 15.98
N THR A 145 7.91 -7.52 15.64
CA THR A 145 9.10 -6.89 16.22
C THR A 145 10.11 -6.57 15.11
N HIS A 146 10.51 -5.30 15.01
CA HIS A 146 11.48 -4.80 14.04
C HIS A 146 12.56 -4.00 14.79
N LYS A 147 13.79 -4.53 14.86
CA LYS A 147 14.90 -3.95 15.66
C LYS A 147 16.18 -3.75 14.85
N ILE A 148 16.18 -4.17 13.61
CA ILE A 148 17.35 -4.09 12.75
C ILE A 148 17.01 -3.30 11.49
N MET A 149 17.84 -2.28 11.19
CA MET A 149 17.88 -1.56 9.93
C MET A 149 19.31 -1.10 9.74
N THR A 150 19.98 -1.62 8.72
CA THR A 150 21.36 -1.21 8.41
C THR A 150 21.36 -0.31 7.19
N PRO A 151 22.40 0.50 6.96
CA PRO A 151 22.46 1.43 5.82
C PRO A 151 22.19 0.75 4.46
N MET A 152 22.62 -0.50 4.29
CA MET A 152 22.39 -1.27 3.05
C MET A 152 20.92 -1.53 2.75
N PHE A 153 20.05 -1.59 3.78
CA PHE A 153 18.61 -1.87 3.66
C PHE A 153 17.73 -0.64 3.92
N THR A 154 18.36 0.53 4.08
CA THR A 154 17.64 1.79 4.27
C THR A 154 17.53 2.47 2.91
N PRO A 155 16.31 2.66 2.37
CA PRO A 155 16.14 3.40 1.12
C PRO A 155 16.43 4.89 1.32
N GLU A 156 16.64 5.61 0.22
CA GLU A 156 16.73 7.07 0.25
C GLU A 156 15.40 7.67 0.74
N PRO A 157 15.44 8.78 1.49
CA PRO A 157 14.22 9.48 1.91
C PRO A 157 13.33 9.87 0.74
N LEU A 158 12.03 9.82 0.93
CA LEU A 158 11.06 10.27 -0.06
C LEU A 158 11.13 11.79 -0.25
N SER A 159 11.03 12.24 -1.49
CA SER A 159 10.85 13.66 -1.83
C SER A 159 9.38 14.11 -1.77
N CYS A 160 8.48 13.22 -1.39
CA CYS A 160 7.03 13.45 -1.25
C CYS A 160 6.56 12.99 0.14
N SER A 161 5.25 13.09 0.41
CA SER A 161 4.67 12.60 1.67
C SER A 161 4.84 11.09 1.84
N LEU A 162 4.84 10.63 3.09
CA LEU A 162 4.76 9.19 3.40
C LEU A 162 3.47 8.57 2.84
N PRO A 163 3.46 7.25 2.56
CA PRO A 163 2.25 6.57 2.11
C PRO A 163 1.12 6.72 3.13
N LYS A 164 -0.09 6.98 2.64
CA LYS A 164 -1.32 6.90 3.46
C LYS A 164 -1.72 5.43 3.63
N VAL A 165 -2.31 5.09 4.79
CA VAL A 165 -2.87 3.77 5.09
C VAL A 165 -4.32 3.91 5.48
#